data_880c0039a78a7915f0bedd900971e782
#
_entry.id   880c0039a78a7915f0bedd900971e782
#
_cell.length_a   1.000
_cell.length_b   1.000
_cell.length_c   1.000
_cell.angle_alpha   90.00
_cell.angle_beta   90.00
_cell.angle_gamma   90.00
#
_symmetry.space_group_name_H-M   'P 1'
#
loop_
_entity.id
_entity.type
_entity.pdbx_description
1 polymer ?
#
loop_
_entity_poly.entity_id
_entity_poly.type
_entity_poly.pdbx_seq_one_letter_code
_entity_poly.pdbx_strand_id
1 'polypeptide(L)'
;MKARIFNIQRFSLHDGAGIRTNVFFQGCNLRCAWCANPESQAVAEAAGAREWGVEELANELIKDKPFFDKSGGGVTLTGGEPLLQEEFIITLCGRLHELGVRVAVETAACVPADAFQKVVSSLDLIHIDLKHYDDEAHRRGTGVGIKQILDNIRFALASGVPTVLRIPVIPGYNDAEADARGFARLLTGLGAGEVHLLPFHQMGEGKYEKLGMDYAFAGKKQLHEEDLAAFEEILLEAGLKVQIGG
;
A
#
# COMPACT_ATOMS: atom_id res chain seq x y z
N MET A 1 -3.89 4.93 -24.05
CA MET A 1 -3.04 4.61 -22.88
C MET A 1 -3.47 3.29 -22.30
N LYS A 2 -2.54 2.42 -21.88
CA LYS A 2 -2.82 1.11 -21.29
C LYS A 2 -1.96 0.91 -20.05
N ALA A 3 -2.46 0.12 -19.09
CA ALA A 3 -1.75 -0.33 -17.91
C ALA A 3 -1.77 -1.86 -17.81
N ARG A 4 -0.75 -2.41 -17.16
CA ARG A 4 -0.69 -3.83 -16.84
C ARG A 4 -1.27 -4.08 -15.46
N ILE A 5 -2.30 -4.93 -15.40
CA ILE A 5 -3.01 -5.30 -14.18
C ILE A 5 -3.05 -6.82 -14.11
N PHE A 6 -2.66 -7.38 -12.97
CA PHE A 6 -2.63 -8.84 -12.81
C PHE A 6 -3.82 -9.38 -12.03
N ASN A 7 -4.54 -8.52 -11.30
CA ASN A 7 -5.73 -8.95 -10.57
C ASN A 7 -6.70 -7.78 -10.35
N ILE A 8 -7.99 -8.10 -10.26
CA ILE A 8 -9.06 -7.21 -9.77
C ILE A 8 -9.81 -8.01 -8.71
N GLN A 9 -9.72 -7.57 -7.46
CA GLN A 9 -10.38 -8.20 -6.32
C GLN A 9 -11.54 -7.34 -5.85
N ARG A 10 -12.73 -7.93 -5.86
CA ARG A 10 -13.97 -7.27 -5.44
C ARG A 10 -14.27 -7.52 -3.97
N PHE A 11 -15.08 -6.65 -3.38
CA PHE A 11 -15.58 -6.80 -2.00
C PHE A 11 -14.47 -6.80 -0.94
N SER A 12 -13.44 -5.99 -1.10
CA SER A 12 -12.47 -5.75 -0.03
C SER A 12 -13.05 -4.85 1.04
N LEU A 13 -12.75 -5.16 2.31
CA LEU A 13 -13.24 -4.46 3.51
C LEU A 13 -12.12 -3.81 4.32
N HIS A 14 -10.86 -4.04 3.94
CA HIS A 14 -9.67 -3.65 4.71
C HIS A 14 -8.71 -2.72 3.96
N ASP A 15 -9.13 -2.18 2.81
CA ASP A 15 -8.27 -1.35 1.95
C ASP A 15 -8.82 0.08 1.81
N GLY A 16 -9.40 0.58 2.90
CA GLY A 16 -10.03 1.89 3.03
C GLY A 16 -11.49 1.81 3.43
N ALA A 17 -12.14 2.96 3.55
CA ALA A 17 -13.53 3.04 3.98
C ALA A 17 -14.50 2.33 3.02
N GLY A 18 -15.47 1.63 3.58
CA GLY A 18 -16.56 0.96 2.85
C GLY A 18 -16.13 -0.28 2.06
N ILE A 19 -17.00 -0.74 1.18
CA ILE A 19 -16.71 -1.87 0.27
C ILE A 19 -15.90 -1.34 -0.90
N ARG A 20 -14.76 -1.97 -1.18
CA ARG A 20 -13.85 -1.52 -2.24
C ARG A 20 -13.58 -2.61 -3.27
N THR A 21 -13.20 -2.17 -4.46
CA THR A 21 -12.63 -3.05 -5.49
C THR A 21 -11.16 -2.68 -5.67
N ASN A 22 -10.29 -3.64 -5.40
CA ASN A 22 -8.85 -3.49 -5.51
C ASN A 22 -8.38 -3.81 -6.93
N VAL A 23 -7.58 -2.91 -7.50
CA VAL A 23 -6.92 -3.08 -8.80
C VAL A 23 -5.43 -3.27 -8.57
N PHE A 24 -4.92 -4.46 -8.90
CA PHE A 24 -3.54 -4.84 -8.66
C PHE A 24 -2.67 -4.59 -9.89
N PHE A 25 -1.88 -3.54 -9.84
CA PHE A 25 -0.94 -3.14 -10.90
C PHE A 25 0.30 -4.01 -10.94
N GLN A 26 0.75 -4.33 -12.14
CA GLN A 26 1.98 -5.08 -12.39
C GLN A 26 3.18 -4.16 -12.40
N GLY A 27 4.27 -4.61 -11.78
CA GLY A 27 5.53 -3.91 -11.62
C GLY A 27 5.71 -3.31 -10.23
N CYS A 28 6.89 -3.54 -9.63
CA CYS A 28 7.29 -2.93 -8.39
C CYS A 28 8.79 -2.63 -8.41
N ASN A 29 9.19 -1.50 -7.89
CA ASN A 29 10.59 -1.11 -7.74
C ASN A 29 11.18 -1.49 -6.37
N LEU A 30 10.37 -2.01 -5.45
CA LEU A 30 10.83 -2.62 -4.21
C LEU A 30 11.01 -4.15 -4.36
N ARG A 31 11.82 -4.73 -3.46
CA ARG A 31 12.05 -6.17 -3.33
C ARG A 31 11.90 -6.58 -1.88
N CYS A 32 10.70 -6.29 -1.32
CA CYS A 32 10.40 -6.65 0.07
C CYS A 32 10.54 -8.15 0.28
N ALA A 33 11.33 -8.55 1.27
CA ALA A 33 11.59 -9.96 1.56
C ALA A 33 10.35 -10.74 2.00
N TRP A 34 9.33 -10.03 2.49
CA TRP A 34 8.02 -10.56 2.93
C TRP A 34 6.88 -10.26 1.95
N CYS A 35 7.18 -9.98 0.68
CA CYS A 35 6.17 -9.54 -0.28
C CYS A 35 5.00 -10.53 -0.38
N ALA A 36 3.76 -10.05 -0.21
CA ALA A 36 2.57 -10.86 -0.35
C ALA A 36 2.17 -11.11 -1.83
N ASN A 37 2.75 -10.32 -2.75
CA ASN A 37 2.47 -10.39 -4.19
C ASN A 37 3.76 -10.48 -5.02
N PRO A 38 4.59 -11.53 -4.85
CA PRO A 38 5.86 -11.65 -5.58
C PRO A 38 5.67 -11.65 -7.10
N GLU A 39 4.52 -12.12 -7.60
CA GLU A 39 4.14 -12.08 -9.00
C GLU A 39 4.09 -10.66 -9.57
N SER A 40 3.86 -9.66 -8.73
CA SER A 40 3.79 -8.26 -9.14
C SER A 40 5.15 -7.60 -9.37
N GLN A 41 6.24 -8.19 -8.88
CA GLN A 41 7.57 -7.56 -8.88
C GLN A 41 8.19 -7.42 -10.28
N ALA A 42 7.86 -8.32 -11.19
CA ALA A 42 8.35 -8.24 -12.56
C ALA A 42 7.67 -7.09 -13.31
N VAL A 43 8.45 -6.26 -13.98
CA VAL A 43 7.93 -5.15 -14.81
C VAL A 43 7.47 -5.65 -16.18
N ALA A 44 8.12 -6.73 -16.67
CA ALA A 44 7.82 -7.34 -17.96
C ALA A 44 7.17 -8.68 -17.81
N GLU A 45 6.37 -9.28 -18.38
CA GLU A 45 5.91 -10.68 -18.49
C GLU A 45 5.73 -11.46 -17.18
N ALA A 46 4.85 -11.02 -16.28
CA ALA A 46 4.31 -11.92 -15.28
C ALA A 46 3.14 -12.72 -15.88
N ALA A 47 3.16 -14.03 -15.67
CA ALA A 47 2.06 -14.90 -16.04
C ALA A 47 0.75 -14.40 -15.42
N GLY A 48 -0.22 -14.00 -16.24
CA GLY A 48 -1.54 -13.56 -15.81
C GLY A 48 -1.78 -12.04 -15.84
N ALA A 49 -0.77 -11.20 -16.05
CA ALA A 49 -1.00 -9.77 -16.23
C ALA A 49 -1.61 -9.48 -17.61
N ARG A 50 -2.67 -8.68 -17.61
CA ARG A 50 -3.36 -8.23 -18.82
C ARG A 50 -3.22 -6.73 -18.98
N GLU A 51 -3.11 -6.26 -20.21
CA GLU A 51 -3.21 -4.83 -20.53
C GLU A 51 -4.68 -4.37 -20.53
N TRP A 52 -4.93 -3.29 -19.83
CA TRP A 52 -6.23 -2.63 -19.75
C TRP A 52 -6.16 -1.21 -20.27
N GLY A 53 -7.11 -0.84 -21.13
CA GLY A 53 -7.38 0.56 -21.45
C GLY A 53 -8.15 1.27 -20.33
N VAL A 54 -8.06 2.60 -20.24
CA VAL A 54 -8.75 3.38 -19.21
C VAL A 54 -10.27 3.15 -19.23
N GLU A 55 -10.91 3.30 -20.38
CA GLU A 55 -12.36 3.11 -20.53
C GLU A 55 -12.79 1.66 -20.25
N GLU A 56 -12.00 0.70 -20.68
CA GLU A 56 -12.27 -0.72 -20.44
C GLU A 56 -12.27 -1.01 -18.93
N LEU A 57 -11.23 -0.53 -18.22
CA LEU A 57 -11.11 -0.72 -16.79
C LEU A 57 -12.20 0.04 -16.01
N ALA A 58 -12.48 1.29 -16.37
CA ALA A 58 -13.54 2.07 -15.73
C ALA A 58 -14.90 1.38 -15.88
N ASN A 59 -15.23 0.86 -17.09
CA ASN A 59 -16.46 0.09 -17.35
C ASN A 59 -16.53 -1.22 -16.55
N GLU A 60 -15.39 -1.84 -16.25
CA GLU A 60 -15.35 -3.02 -15.38
C GLU A 60 -15.62 -2.66 -13.92
N LEU A 61 -14.98 -1.59 -13.43
CA LEU A 61 -15.06 -1.15 -12.04
C LEU A 61 -16.43 -0.56 -11.67
N ILE A 62 -17.08 0.14 -12.62
CA ILE A 62 -18.39 0.75 -12.39
C ILE A 62 -19.50 -0.28 -12.11
N LYS A 63 -19.29 -1.54 -12.45
CA LYS A 63 -20.22 -2.62 -12.12
C LYS A 63 -20.46 -2.77 -10.62
N ASP A 64 -19.49 -2.36 -9.81
CA ASP A 64 -19.55 -2.44 -8.34
C ASP A 64 -20.07 -1.15 -7.70
N LYS A 65 -20.38 -0.11 -8.49
CA LYS A 65 -20.86 1.19 -7.98
C LYS A 65 -22.03 1.10 -7.00
N PRO A 66 -23.04 0.22 -7.17
CA PRO A 66 -24.13 0.11 -6.19
C PRO A 66 -23.63 -0.23 -4.78
N PHE A 67 -22.52 -0.97 -4.65
CA PHE A 67 -21.90 -1.28 -3.36
C PHE A 67 -21.07 -0.09 -2.83
N PHE A 68 -20.38 0.61 -3.71
CA PHE A 68 -19.63 1.82 -3.36
C PHE A 68 -20.56 2.91 -2.82
N ASP A 69 -21.65 3.20 -3.53
CA ASP A 69 -22.62 4.23 -3.13
C ASP A 69 -23.27 3.91 -1.77
N LYS A 70 -23.53 2.63 -1.50
CA LYS A 70 -24.21 2.20 -0.28
C LYS A 70 -23.31 2.19 0.94
N SER A 71 -21.99 1.91 0.74
CA SER A 71 -21.03 1.75 1.83
C SER A 71 -20.11 2.96 2.04
N GLY A 72 -20.11 3.93 1.10
CA GLY A 72 -19.12 5.00 1.04
C GLY A 72 -17.74 4.52 0.53
N GLY A 73 -17.67 3.35 -0.10
CA GLY A 73 -16.46 2.76 -0.64
C GLY A 73 -16.01 3.32 -1.98
N GLY A 74 -15.35 2.50 -2.77
CA GLY A 74 -14.81 2.89 -4.08
C GLY A 74 -13.75 1.93 -4.62
N VAL A 75 -12.81 2.45 -5.36
CA VAL A 75 -11.69 1.70 -5.94
C VAL A 75 -10.41 1.96 -5.16
N THR A 76 -9.62 0.91 -4.92
CA THR A 76 -8.25 1.02 -4.38
C THR A 76 -7.25 0.53 -5.40
N LEU A 77 -6.32 1.40 -5.77
CA LEU A 77 -5.22 1.09 -6.68
C LEU A 77 -4.05 0.56 -5.85
N THR A 78 -3.63 -0.67 -6.11
CA THR A 78 -2.63 -1.40 -5.31
C THR A 78 -1.83 -2.36 -6.20
N GLY A 79 -1.21 -3.39 -5.65
CA GLY A 79 -0.55 -4.48 -6.38
C GLY A 79 0.93 -4.57 -6.15
N GLY A 80 1.74 -4.21 -7.15
CA GLY A 80 3.15 -3.89 -7.00
C GLY A 80 3.32 -2.48 -6.48
N GLU A 81 3.86 -1.56 -7.31
CA GLU A 81 3.84 -0.12 -7.04
C GLU A 81 3.00 0.55 -8.14
N PRO A 82 1.75 0.90 -7.86
CA PRO A 82 0.85 1.46 -8.88
C PRO A 82 1.40 2.77 -9.47
N LEU A 83 2.08 3.58 -8.67
CA LEU A 83 2.59 4.88 -9.08
C LEU A 83 3.70 4.81 -10.16
N LEU A 84 4.20 3.62 -10.49
CA LEU A 84 5.06 3.42 -11.68
C LEU A 84 4.29 3.63 -13.01
N GLN A 85 2.97 3.66 -12.97
CA GLN A 85 2.08 3.88 -14.11
C GLN A 85 1.27 5.18 -13.94
N GLU A 86 1.95 6.27 -13.53
CA GLU A 86 1.36 7.54 -13.08
C GLU A 86 0.34 8.13 -14.05
N GLU A 87 0.69 8.23 -15.34
CA GLU A 87 -0.19 8.84 -16.35
C GLU A 87 -1.51 8.08 -16.51
N PHE A 88 -1.43 6.74 -16.46
CA PHE A 88 -2.61 5.90 -16.53
C PHE A 88 -3.49 6.11 -15.29
N ILE A 89 -2.88 6.16 -14.10
CA ILE A 89 -3.61 6.38 -12.84
C ILE A 89 -4.33 7.72 -12.86
N ILE A 90 -3.66 8.81 -13.23
CA ILE A 90 -4.26 10.15 -13.29
C ILE A 90 -5.49 10.14 -14.22
N THR A 91 -5.34 9.54 -15.40
CA THR A 91 -6.43 9.46 -16.37
C THR A 91 -7.59 8.59 -15.86
N LEU A 92 -7.27 7.45 -15.22
CA LEU A 92 -8.27 6.55 -14.65
C LEU A 92 -9.02 7.23 -13.48
N CYS A 93 -8.32 7.91 -12.59
CA CYS A 93 -8.92 8.67 -11.48
C CYS A 93 -9.90 9.73 -12.01
N GLY A 94 -9.49 10.53 -12.99
CA GLY A 94 -10.38 11.50 -13.63
C GLY A 94 -11.65 10.84 -14.17
N ARG A 95 -11.51 9.71 -14.86
CA ARG A 95 -12.65 8.97 -15.40
C ARG A 95 -13.57 8.39 -14.32
N LEU A 96 -12.99 7.83 -13.25
CA LEU A 96 -13.76 7.29 -12.12
C LEU A 96 -14.50 8.41 -11.36
N HIS A 97 -13.88 9.57 -11.18
CA HIS A 97 -14.53 10.74 -10.56
C HIS A 97 -15.71 11.25 -11.39
N GLU A 98 -15.60 11.31 -12.73
CA GLU A 98 -16.74 11.61 -13.61
C GLU A 98 -17.93 10.65 -13.41
N LEU A 99 -17.62 9.38 -13.06
CA LEU A 99 -18.60 8.35 -12.76
C LEU A 99 -19.06 8.36 -11.28
N GLY A 100 -18.58 9.30 -10.47
CA GLY A 100 -18.91 9.42 -9.05
C GLY A 100 -18.31 8.31 -8.18
N VAL A 101 -17.14 7.77 -8.54
CA VAL A 101 -16.43 6.74 -7.80
C VAL A 101 -15.20 7.33 -7.11
N ARG A 102 -15.06 7.11 -5.80
CA ARG A 102 -13.90 7.51 -5.03
C ARG A 102 -12.72 6.59 -5.27
N VAL A 103 -11.51 7.16 -5.30
CA VAL A 103 -10.27 6.41 -5.58
C VAL A 103 -9.28 6.57 -4.44
N ALA A 104 -8.83 5.44 -3.91
CA ALA A 104 -7.71 5.35 -2.98
C ALA A 104 -6.49 4.73 -3.66
N VAL A 105 -5.30 4.97 -3.11
CA VAL A 105 -4.08 4.27 -3.50
C VAL A 105 -3.40 3.65 -2.29
N GLU A 106 -2.80 2.49 -2.49
CA GLU A 106 -1.81 1.89 -1.59
C GLU A 106 -0.45 1.89 -2.28
N THR A 107 0.53 2.52 -1.67
CA THR A 107 1.85 2.75 -2.25
C THR A 107 2.95 2.67 -1.20
N ALA A 108 4.15 2.30 -1.62
CA ALA A 108 5.36 2.50 -0.82
C ALA A 108 5.92 3.93 -0.98
N ALA A 109 5.31 4.77 -1.83
CA ALA A 109 5.73 6.13 -2.14
C ALA A 109 7.19 6.24 -2.61
N CYS A 110 7.78 5.18 -3.18
CA CYS A 110 9.16 5.16 -3.66
C CYS A 110 9.21 5.48 -5.16
N VAL A 111 8.72 6.66 -5.54
CA VAL A 111 8.71 7.18 -6.92
C VAL A 111 9.21 8.61 -6.94
N PRO A 112 9.66 9.15 -8.10
CA PRO A 112 10.07 10.55 -8.21
C PRO A 112 9.02 11.52 -7.65
N ALA A 113 9.47 12.60 -7.01
CA ALA A 113 8.60 13.55 -6.33
C ALA A 113 7.56 14.18 -7.27
N ASP A 114 7.94 14.50 -8.49
CA ASP A 114 7.05 15.08 -9.50
C ASP A 114 5.94 14.11 -9.93
N ALA A 115 6.27 12.83 -10.11
CA ALA A 115 5.31 11.77 -10.37
C ALA A 115 4.33 11.59 -9.21
N PHE A 116 4.86 11.53 -7.97
CA PHE A 116 4.05 11.40 -6.77
C PHE A 116 3.08 12.57 -6.61
N GLN A 117 3.57 13.80 -6.73
CA GLN A 117 2.77 15.02 -6.57
C GLN A 117 1.62 15.12 -7.57
N LYS A 118 1.85 14.74 -8.83
CA LYS A 118 0.80 14.73 -9.87
C LYS A 118 -0.32 13.75 -9.53
N VAL A 119 0.03 12.55 -9.06
CA VAL A 119 -0.97 11.52 -8.73
C VAL A 119 -1.76 11.90 -7.48
N VAL A 120 -1.10 12.41 -6.43
CA VAL A 120 -1.75 12.77 -5.16
C VAL A 120 -2.97 13.68 -5.38
N SER A 121 -2.87 14.67 -6.27
CA SER A 121 -3.98 15.61 -6.55
C SER A 121 -5.22 14.98 -7.18
N SER A 122 -5.11 13.73 -7.67
CA SER A 122 -6.21 12.99 -8.28
C SER A 122 -6.81 11.91 -7.38
N LEU A 123 -6.43 11.86 -6.09
CA LEU A 123 -6.84 10.81 -5.16
C LEU A 123 -7.75 11.36 -4.05
N ASP A 124 -8.62 10.49 -3.52
CA ASP A 124 -9.49 10.79 -2.38
C ASP A 124 -8.91 10.26 -1.05
N LEU A 125 -7.97 9.30 -1.11
CA LEU A 125 -7.33 8.70 0.05
C LEU A 125 -5.98 8.10 -0.34
N ILE A 126 -4.99 8.26 0.51
CA ILE A 126 -3.65 7.71 0.31
C ILE A 126 -3.29 6.82 1.50
N HIS A 127 -2.98 5.56 1.23
CA HIS A 127 -2.32 4.67 2.16
C HIS A 127 -0.84 4.55 1.78
N ILE A 128 0.06 4.92 2.70
CA ILE A 128 1.51 4.81 2.47
C ILE A 128 2.11 3.80 3.44
N ASP A 129 2.72 2.77 2.90
CA ASP A 129 3.40 1.75 3.68
C ASP A 129 4.81 2.19 4.06
N LEU A 130 5.01 2.56 5.32
CA LEU A 130 6.31 2.85 5.91
C LEU A 130 6.90 1.55 6.48
N LYS A 131 7.85 0.97 5.76
CA LYS A 131 8.31 -0.41 6.03
C LYS A 131 9.43 -0.50 7.08
N HIS A 132 10.15 0.59 7.31
CA HIS A 132 11.09 0.77 8.43
C HIS A 132 11.36 2.27 8.65
N TYR A 133 11.80 2.65 9.85
CA TYR A 133 12.17 4.04 10.19
C TYR A 133 13.66 4.33 9.93
N ASP A 134 14.50 3.30 9.88
CA ASP A 134 15.94 3.38 9.63
C ASP A 134 16.27 3.07 8.17
N ASP A 135 17.10 3.91 7.52
CA ASP A 135 17.42 3.81 6.09
C ASP A 135 18.13 2.49 5.74
N GLU A 136 19.05 2.06 6.59
CA GLU A 136 19.85 0.88 6.31
C GLU A 136 19.01 -0.40 6.48
N ALA A 137 18.21 -0.47 7.53
CA ALA A 137 17.26 -1.55 7.72
C ALA A 137 16.20 -1.58 6.61
N HIS A 138 15.66 -0.41 6.22
CA HIS A 138 14.73 -0.31 5.09
C HIS A 138 15.36 -0.86 3.81
N ARG A 139 16.60 -0.49 3.53
CA ARG A 139 17.33 -0.96 2.35
C ARG A 139 17.59 -2.48 2.38
N ARG A 140 17.93 -3.03 3.56
CA ARG A 140 18.09 -4.49 3.73
C ARG A 140 16.79 -5.25 3.47
N GLY A 141 15.64 -4.73 3.95
CA GLY A 141 14.36 -5.43 3.84
C GLY A 141 13.65 -5.25 2.50
N THR A 142 13.89 -4.12 1.81
CA THR A 142 13.11 -3.73 0.62
C THR A 142 13.94 -3.49 -0.64
N GLY A 143 15.25 -3.41 -0.53
CA GLY A 143 16.18 -3.10 -1.62
C GLY A 143 16.36 -1.59 -1.89
N VAL A 144 15.60 -0.70 -1.24
CA VAL A 144 15.65 0.75 -1.46
C VAL A 144 15.79 1.53 -0.15
N GLY A 145 16.37 2.73 -0.22
CA GLY A 145 16.47 3.63 0.92
C GLY A 145 15.16 4.38 1.19
N ILE A 146 15.05 4.97 2.40
CA ILE A 146 13.82 5.60 2.87
C ILE A 146 13.69 7.08 2.50
N LYS A 147 14.78 7.76 2.15
CA LYS A 147 14.79 9.23 2.01
C LYS A 147 13.71 9.76 1.06
N GLN A 148 13.63 9.22 -0.15
CA GLN A 148 12.62 9.61 -1.13
C GLN A 148 11.20 9.35 -0.65
N ILE A 149 10.99 8.25 0.06
CA ILE A 149 9.70 7.88 0.67
C ILE A 149 9.29 8.94 1.70
N LEU A 150 10.21 9.35 2.58
CA LEU A 150 9.94 10.38 3.59
C LEU A 150 9.63 11.74 2.98
N ASP A 151 10.29 12.11 1.89
CA ASP A 151 10.00 13.37 1.20
C ASP A 151 8.58 13.34 0.59
N ASN A 152 8.18 12.22 -0.01
CA ASN A 152 6.83 12.02 -0.53
C ASN A 152 5.77 11.93 0.59
N ILE A 153 6.07 11.31 1.74
CA ILE A 153 5.17 11.30 2.91
C ILE A 153 4.93 12.73 3.41
N ARG A 154 5.98 13.54 3.56
CA ARG A 154 5.81 14.95 3.97
C ARG A 154 4.90 15.71 3.01
N PHE A 155 5.07 15.51 1.71
CA PHE A 155 4.21 16.12 0.71
C PHE A 155 2.75 15.63 0.86
N ALA A 156 2.52 14.32 1.00
CA ALA A 156 1.18 13.75 1.15
C ALA A 156 0.47 14.33 2.38
N LEU A 157 1.14 14.36 3.54
CA LEU A 157 0.57 14.92 4.79
C LEU A 157 0.26 16.42 4.67
N ALA A 158 0.99 17.17 3.85
CA ALA A 158 0.76 18.59 3.61
C ALA A 158 -0.24 18.88 2.47
N SER A 159 -0.61 17.89 1.66
CA SER A 159 -1.43 18.07 0.45
C SER A 159 -2.90 18.38 0.71
N GLY A 160 -3.39 18.07 1.91
CA GLY A 160 -4.83 18.13 2.24
C GLY A 160 -5.62 16.89 1.81
N VAL A 161 -5.02 15.96 1.06
CA VAL A 161 -5.64 14.66 0.76
C VAL A 161 -5.53 13.76 1.99
N PRO A 162 -6.61 13.13 2.45
CA PRO A 162 -6.56 12.17 3.55
C PRO A 162 -5.44 11.14 3.34
N THR A 163 -4.53 11.06 4.30
CA THR A 163 -3.34 10.20 4.22
C THR A 163 -3.20 9.39 5.48
N VAL A 164 -3.12 8.07 5.34
CA VAL A 164 -2.89 7.12 6.43
C VAL A 164 -1.53 6.46 6.22
N LEU A 165 -0.66 6.55 7.21
CA LEU A 165 0.60 5.81 7.22
C LEU A 165 0.35 4.42 7.80
N ARG A 166 0.89 3.38 7.13
CA ARG A 166 0.74 2.00 7.56
C ARG A 166 2.11 1.39 7.83
N ILE A 167 2.21 0.58 8.87
CA ILE A 167 3.42 -0.16 9.23
C ILE A 167 3.12 -1.65 9.12
N PRO A 168 3.62 -2.32 8.08
CA PRO A 168 3.67 -3.79 8.09
C PRO A 168 4.63 -4.24 9.20
N VAL A 169 4.10 -4.89 10.24
CA VAL A 169 4.92 -5.41 11.35
C VAL A 169 5.36 -6.83 11.03
N ILE A 170 6.67 -7.00 10.84
CA ILE A 170 7.28 -8.22 10.29
C ILE A 170 8.16 -8.90 11.33
N PRO A 171 7.94 -10.19 11.67
CA PRO A 171 8.66 -10.92 12.70
C PRO A 171 10.19 -10.95 12.46
N GLY A 172 10.95 -10.45 13.45
CA GLY A 172 12.42 -10.42 13.41
C GLY A 172 13.00 -9.35 12.49
N TYR A 173 12.17 -8.43 11.98
CA TYR A 173 12.63 -7.33 11.14
C TYR A 173 12.34 -5.96 11.78
N ASN A 174 11.13 -5.70 12.20
CA ASN A 174 10.71 -4.42 12.77
C ASN A 174 9.66 -4.57 13.88
N ASP A 175 9.59 -5.74 14.51
CA ASP A 175 8.56 -6.09 15.51
C ASP A 175 8.99 -5.88 16.97
N ALA A 176 10.23 -5.41 17.23
CA ALA A 176 10.71 -5.17 18.57
C ALA A 176 10.18 -3.83 19.16
N GLU A 177 10.09 -3.70 20.49
CA GLU A 177 9.75 -2.42 21.14
C GLU A 177 10.69 -1.27 20.75
N ALA A 178 11.98 -1.57 20.50
CA ALA A 178 12.93 -0.57 20.01
C ALA A 178 12.52 0.00 18.66
N ASP A 179 11.94 -0.85 17.79
CA ASP A 179 11.42 -0.44 16.49
C ASP A 179 10.16 0.40 16.64
N ALA A 180 9.23 0.01 17.53
CA ALA A 180 8.06 0.81 17.86
C ALA A 180 8.44 2.24 18.30
N ARG A 181 9.43 2.37 19.19
CA ARG A 181 9.98 3.67 19.61
C ARG A 181 10.66 4.42 18.46
N GLY A 182 11.29 3.72 17.52
CA GLY A 182 11.86 4.29 16.31
C GLY A 182 10.80 4.87 15.39
N PHE A 183 9.75 4.11 15.12
CA PHE A 183 8.58 4.56 14.35
C PHE A 183 7.87 5.73 15.05
N ALA A 184 7.64 5.65 16.36
CA ALA A 184 7.01 6.73 17.13
C ALA A 184 7.74 8.07 16.94
N ARG A 185 9.08 8.09 17.10
CA ARG A 185 9.88 9.30 16.87
C ARG A 185 9.79 9.81 15.42
N LEU A 186 9.83 8.91 14.44
CA LEU A 186 9.74 9.30 13.04
C LEU A 186 8.36 9.87 12.71
N LEU A 187 7.28 9.17 13.08
CA LEU A 187 5.91 9.57 12.78
C LEU A 187 5.53 10.91 13.43
N THR A 188 5.89 11.11 14.70
CA THR A 188 5.65 12.39 15.38
C THR A 188 6.47 13.51 14.75
N GLY A 189 7.73 13.25 14.35
CA GLY A 189 8.57 14.18 13.62
C GLY A 189 8.06 14.55 12.23
N LEU A 190 7.24 13.69 11.60
CA LEU A 190 6.56 13.95 10.33
C LEU A 190 5.22 14.69 10.53
N GLY A 191 4.73 14.81 11.77
CA GLY A 191 3.42 15.37 12.06
C GLY A 191 2.26 14.44 11.73
N ALA A 192 2.50 13.13 11.66
CA ALA A 192 1.45 12.13 11.47
C ALA A 192 0.54 12.08 12.71
N GLY A 193 -0.77 12.05 12.51
CA GLY A 193 -1.74 11.94 13.60
C GLY A 193 -2.29 10.52 13.80
N GLU A 194 -2.21 9.68 12.77
CA GLU A 194 -2.78 8.34 12.75
C GLU A 194 -1.85 7.37 12.01
N VAL A 195 -1.82 6.13 12.46
CA VAL A 195 -1.05 5.04 11.85
C VAL A 195 -1.81 3.73 11.97
N HIS A 196 -1.75 2.91 10.91
CA HIS A 196 -2.27 1.54 10.94
C HIS A 196 -1.13 0.54 11.06
N LEU A 197 -1.25 -0.40 11.98
CA LEU A 197 -0.35 -1.54 12.12
C LEU A 197 -0.93 -2.72 11.33
N LEU A 198 -0.16 -3.24 10.39
CA LEU A 198 -0.56 -4.39 9.58
C LEU A 198 0.18 -5.63 10.08
N PRO A 199 -0.49 -6.55 10.81
CA PRO A 199 0.12 -7.78 11.27
C PRO A 199 0.63 -8.62 10.10
N PHE A 200 1.83 -9.20 10.25
CA PHE A 200 2.39 -10.12 9.26
C PHE A 200 1.49 -11.34 9.04
N HIS A 201 1.23 -11.68 7.79
CA HIS A 201 0.48 -12.86 7.37
C HIS A 201 1.23 -13.66 6.30
N GLN A 202 0.97 -14.97 6.20
CA GLN A 202 1.63 -15.89 5.27
C GLN A 202 0.91 -16.08 3.92
N MET A 203 -0.03 -15.20 3.56
CA MET A 203 -0.83 -15.35 2.34
C MET A 203 -0.01 -15.38 1.05
N GLY A 204 1.23 -14.88 1.08
CA GLY A 204 2.16 -14.90 -0.06
C GLY A 204 2.87 -16.24 -0.27
N GLU A 205 3.02 -17.09 0.77
CA GLU A 205 3.90 -18.25 0.75
C GLU A 205 3.63 -19.22 -0.41
N GLY A 206 2.39 -19.60 -0.61
CA GLY A 206 2.01 -20.50 -1.73
C GLY A 206 2.20 -19.87 -3.13
N LYS A 207 2.38 -18.54 -3.23
CA LYS A 207 2.71 -17.87 -4.49
C LYS A 207 4.19 -18.03 -4.84
N TYR A 208 5.08 -17.97 -3.83
CA TYR A 208 6.51 -18.23 -4.02
C TYR A 208 6.76 -19.64 -4.53
N GLU A 209 6.10 -20.65 -3.94
CA GLU A 209 6.18 -22.04 -4.43
C GLU A 209 5.78 -22.15 -5.90
N LYS A 210 4.64 -21.54 -6.29
CA LYS A 210 4.17 -21.55 -7.69
C LYS A 210 5.12 -20.87 -8.67
N LEU A 211 5.87 -19.87 -8.19
CA LEU A 211 6.86 -19.13 -8.98
C LEU A 211 8.24 -19.79 -8.97
N GLY A 212 8.44 -20.87 -8.19
CA GLY A 212 9.75 -21.50 -8.00
C GLY A 212 10.77 -20.58 -7.29
N MET A 213 10.28 -19.71 -6.42
CA MET A 213 11.08 -18.74 -5.67
C MET A 213 11.21 -19.16 -4.21
N ASP A 214 12.36 -18.91 -3.61
CA ASP A 214 12.54 -19.05 -2.17
C ASP A 214 11.84 -17.91 -1.42
N TYR A 215 11.10 -18.27 -0.36
CA TYR A 215 10.46 -17.29 0.50
C TYR A 215 11.22 -17.13 1.82
N ALA A 216 11.82 -15.96 2.03
CA ALA A 216 12.65 -15.69 3.20
C ALA A 216 11.89 -15.80 4.55
N PHE A 217 10.56 -15.72 4.52
CA PHE A 217 9.68 -15.82 5.68
C PHE A 217 8.87 -17.13 5.73
N ALA A 218 9.29 -18.15 4.96
CA ALA A 218 8.68 -19.48 5.02
C ALA A 218 8.66 -20.02 6.45
N GLY A 219 7.50 -20.50 6.89
CA GLY A 219 7.33 -21.06 8.24
C GLY A 219 7.41 -20.05 9.39
N LYS A 220 7.52 -18.75 9.15
CA LYS A 220 7.43 -17.73 10.20
C LYS A 220 5.99 -17.66 10.73
N LYS A 221 5.85 -17.56 12.06
CA LYS A 221 4.53 -17.42 12.70
C LYS A 221 3.84 -16.14 12.19
N GLN A 222 2.57 -16.27 11.80
CA GLN A 222 1.70 -15.13 11.56
C GLN A 222 1.53 -14.33 12.85
N LEU A 223 1.46 -13.00 12.74
CA LEU A 223 1.12 -12.13 13.85
C LEU A 223 -0.39 -11.91 13.90
N HIS A 224 -0.90 -11.75 15.11
CA HIS A 224 -2.27 -11.38 15.41
C HIS A 224 -2.29 -10.05 16.18
N GLU A 225 -3.45 -9.51 16.42
CA GLU A 225 -3.63 -8.23 17.13
C GLU A 225 -2.97 -8.26 18.51
N GLU A 226 -3.09 -9.37 19.22
CA GLU A 226 -2.51 -9.55 20.56
C GLU A 226 -0.97 -9.51 20.55
N ASP A 227 -0.34 -9.96 19.47
CA ASP A 227 1.12 -9.92 19.32
C ASP A 227 1.65 -8.47 19.14
N LEU A 228 0.78 -7.51 18.82
CA LEU A 228 1.12 -6.10 18.56
C LEU A 228 0.81 -5.17 19.74
N ALA A 229 0.26 -5.68 20.84
CA ALA A 229 -0.19 -4.84 21.97
C ALA A 229 0.89 -3.91 22.52
N ALA A 230 2.12 -4.42 22.74
CA ALA A 230 3.23 -3.59 23.22
C ALA A 230 3.69 -2.54 22.20
N PHE A 231 3.61 -2.88 20.91
CA PHE A 231 3.94 -1.96 19.82
C PHE A 231 2.90 -0.83 19.76
N GLU A 232 1.63 -1.18 19.83
CA GLU A 232 0.50 -0.25 19.85
C GLU A 232 0.60 0.73 21.04
N GLU A 233 0.83 0.20 22.27
CA GLU A 233 0.96 1.01 23.48
C GLU A 233 2.03 2.10 23.34
N ILE A 234 3.21 1.76 22.81
CA ILE A 234 4.30 2.71 22.59
C ILE A 234 3.89 3.83 21.61
N LEU A 235 3.13 3.51 20.55
CA LEU A 235 2.66 4.52 19.59
C LEU A 235 1.56 5.40 20.20
N LEU A 236 0.65 4.83 20.99
CA LEU A 236 -0.39 5.56 21.72
C LEU A 236 0.24 6.53 22.75
N GLU A 237 1.26 6.09 23.49
CA GLU A 237 2.02 6.94 24.43
C GLU A 237 2.70 8.13 23.71
N ALA A 238 3.09 7.96 22.45
CA ALA A 238 3.65 9.03 21.63
C ALA A 238 2.58 10.00 21.07
N GLY A 239 1.30 9.81 21.41
CA GLY A 239 0.19 10.68 20.99
C GLY A 239 -0.39 10.37 19.62
N LEU A 240 -0.05 9.23 19.02
CA LEU A 240 -0.61 8.79 17.76
C LEU A 240 -1.96 8.07 17.98
N LYS A 241 -2.87 8.18 17.01
CA LYS A 241 -4.00 7.25 16.93
C LYS A 241 -3.53 5.99 16.23
N VAL A 242 -3.84 4.84 16.79
CA VAL A 242 -3.42 3.54 16.25
C VAL A 242 -4.65 2.71 15.89
N GLN A 243 -4.61 2.07 14.72
CA GLN A 243 -5.53 1.04 14.31
C GLN A 243 -4.74 -0.22 13.97
N ILE A 244 -5.18 -1.39 14.41
CA ILE A 244 -4.62 -2.67 13.99
C ILE A 244 -5.48 -3.25 12.88
N GLY A 245 -4.85 -3.60 11.76
CA GLY A 245 -5.51 -3.97 10.52
C GLY A 245 -5.73 -2.78 9.58
N GLY A 246 -6.30 -3.01 8.41
CA GLY A 246 -6.61 -2.04 7.37
C GLY A 246 -8.10 -1.79 7.22
#